data_2a9f32680a070ad8b0ba2e9b08142633
#
_entry.id   2a9f32680a070ad8b0ba2e9b08142633
#
_cell.length_a   1.000
_cell.length_b   1.000
_cell.length_c   1.000
_cell.angle_alpha   90.00
_cell.angle_beta   90.00
_cell.angle_gamma   90.00
#
_symmetry.space_group_name_H-M   'P 1'
#
loop_
_entity.id
_entity.type
_entity.pdbx_description
1 polymer ?
#
loop_
_entity_poly.entity_id
_entity_poly.type
_entity_poly.pdbx_seq_one_letter_code
_entity_poly.pdbx_strand_id
1 'polypeptide(L)'
;MHHVARLDWSFADAPPAPTATASGLARHVLVGAPTGAVHTELAAGSLSGGGWIARHLHSFEEALYVLDGALVLEIDGHVHDLRRGDFALIPIGTRHTLANGSDEAVRWLSVNTPQRLGPDSGRRDTYYEPGPTDVAALAAHALRPAFGDPTLRWVGHYDGTPPQAEALRLDDPARGRRPAGMDTALLAYSGISVKMLIDRVFGAELLTMFTVDYEIGGAAQAHDHPFEETYFFLAGECEAELDGTPYTLRAGDVVFAGVGSVHGFYNTGTERVRWIETQAPQPPARHAYRWLDHWKRFEEE
;
A
#
# COMPACT_ATOMS: atom_id res chain seq x y z
N MET A 1 13.99 -6.56 -12.71
CA MET A 1 13.11 -5.75 -13.60
C MET A 1 12.29 -4.81 -12.74
N HIS A 2 12.25 -3.52 -13.11
CA HIS A 2 11.51 -2.48 -12.40
C HIS A 2 10.60 -1.71 -13.36
N HIS A 3 9.68 -0.93 -12.80
CA HIS A 3 8.83 0.02 -13.53
C HIS A 3 8.67 1.29 -12.71
N VAL A 4 8.70 2.46 -13.38
CA VAL A 4 8.46 3.77 -12.74
C VAL A 4 7.36 4.47 -13.52
N ALA A 5 6.39 5.01 -12.80
CA ALA A 5 5.28 5.77 -13.36
C ALA A 5 4.94 6.95 -12.45
N ARG A 6 4.13 7.87 -12.95
CA ARG A 6 3.55 8.95 -12.17
C ARG A 6 2.04 8.86 -12.21
N LEU A 7 1.40 8.95 -11.05
CA LEU A 7 -0.05 9.00 -10.97
C LEU A 7 -0.56 10.36 -11.42
N ASP A 8 -1.38 10.34 -12.47
CA ASP A 8 -2.19 11.46 -12.91
C ASP A 8 -3.67 11.13 -12.63
N TRP A 9 -4.35 11.98 -11.87
CA TRP A 9 -5.75 11.79 -11.51
C TRP A 9 -6.75 12.16 -12.61
N SER A 10 -6.31 12.60 -13.78
CA SER A 10 -7.20 12.94 -14.91
C SER A 10 -8.11 11.78 -15.35
N PHE A 11 -7.73 10.52 -15.06
CA PHE A 11 -8.59 9.37 -15.30
C PHE A 11 -9.89 9.40 -14.48
N ALA A 12 -9.95 10.16 -13.39
CA ALA A 12 -11.10 10.28 -12.52
C ALA A 12 -12.05 11.44 -12.89
N ASP A 13 -11.64 12.33 -13.80
CA ASP A 13 -12.44 13.50 -14.22
C ASP A 13 -13.69 13.10 -15.01
N ALA A 14 -13.65 11.94 -15.68
CA ALA A 14 -14.77 11.38 -16.43
C ALA A 14 -14.93 9.89 -16.12
N PRO A 15 -15.51 9.54 -14.97
CA PRO A 15 -15.71 8.14 -14.61
C PRO A 15 -16.59 7.43 -15.66
N PRO A 16 -16.36 6.13 -15.89
CA PRO A 16 -17.19 5.34 -16.79
C PRO A 16 -18.67 5.43 -16.44
N ALA A 17 -19.52 5.23 -17.44
CA ALA A 17 -20.97 5.18 -17.24
C ALA A 17 -21.33 4.13 -16.16
N PRO A 18 -22.39 4.38 -15.38
CA PRO A 18 -22.84 3.44 -14.37
C PRO A 18 -23.12 2.05 -14.94
N THR A 19 -22.77 1.03 -14.17
CA THR A 19 -23.03 -0.37 -14.47
C THR A 19 -23.96 -0.97 -13.40
N ALA A 20 -24.32 -2.25 -13.54
CA ALA A 20 -25.04 -2.97 -12.50
C ALA A 20 -24.21 -3.18 -11.21
N THR A 21 -22.89 -2.97 -11.27
CA THR A 21 -21.96 -3.27 -10.18
C THR A 21 -21.19 -2.08 -9.64
N ALA A 22 -21.23 -0.93 -10.32
CA ALA A 22 -20.58 0.30 -9.86
C ALA A 22 -21.17 1.54 -10.51
N SER A 23 -21.13 2.66 -9.80
CA SER A 23 -21.46 4.00 -10.29
C SER A 23 -20.44 5.00 -9.79
N GLY A 24 -20.00 5.92 -10.63
CA GLY A 24 -19.03 6.95 -10.29
C GLY A 24 -17.62 6.43 -9.97
N LEU A 25 -17.33 5.16 -10.25
CA LEU A 25 -16.02 4.54 -10.05
C LEU A 25 -15.11 4.84 -11.24
N ALA A 26 -13.95 5.40 -10.95
CA ALA A 26 -12.80 5.41 -11.83
C ALA A 26 -11.64 4.62 -11.20
N ARG A 27 -10.94 3.81 -11.98
CA ARG A 27 -9.82 2.98 -11.52
C ARG A 27 -8.71 2.96 -12.56
N HIS A 28 -7.49 3.19 -12.11
CA HIS A 28 -6.28 3.15 -12.94
C HIS A 28 -5.24 2.20 -12.36
N VAL A 29 -4.87 1.18 -13.12
CA VAL A 29 -3.82 0.22 -12.73
C VAL A 29 -2.46 0.86 -13.01
N LEU A 30 -1.64 0.97 -11.98
CA LEU A 30 -0.31 1.56 -11.99
C LEU A 30 0.77 0.49 -12.13
N VAL A 31 0.56 -0.65 -11.44
CA VAL A 31 1.43 -1.83 -11.47
C VAL A 31 0.55 -3.06 -11.64
N GLY A 32 0.95 -3.96 -12.51
CA GLY A 32 0.26 -5.22 -12.78
C GLY A 32 0.95 -6.01 -13.90
N ALA A 33 0.28 -6.97 -14.51
CA ALA A 33 0.87 -7.80 -15.56
C ALA A 33 1.51 -7.01 -16.72
N PRO A 34 0.93 -5.89 -17.20
CA PRO A 34 1.57 -5.10 -18.26
C PRO A 34 2.91 -4.46 -17.86
N THR A 35 3.14 -4.23 -16.57
CA THR A 35 4.40 -3.68 -16.04
C THR A 35 5.34 -4.77 -15.53
N GLY A 36 4.97 -6.04 -15.70
CA GLY A 36 5.79 -7.20 -15.37
C GLY A 36 5.55 -7.77 -13.97
N ALA A 37 4.60 -7.27 -13.21
CA ALA A 37 4.22 -7.85 -11.93
C ALA A 37 3.54 -9.22 -12.13
N VAL A 38 3.82 -10.15 -11.21
CA VAL A 38 3.27 -11.52 -11.20
C VAL A 38 2.37 -11.73 -9.99
N HIS A 39 2.75 -11.19 -8.85
CA HIS A 39 2.07 -11.42 -7.58
C HIS A 39 1.13 -10.29 -7.18
N THR A 40 1.47 -9.06 -7.53
CA THR A 40 0.78 -7.87 -7.03
C THR A 40 0.15 -7.03 -8.14
N GLU A 41 -0.90 -6.30 -7.81
CA GLU A 41 -1.46 -5.22 -8.60
C GLU A 41 -1.63 -3.99 -7.69
N LEU A 42 -1.05 -2.86 -8.07
CA LEU A 42 -1.30 -1.57 -7.44
C LEU A 42 -2.17 -0.72 -8.37
N ALA A 43 -3.25 -0.19 -7.84
CA ALA A 43 -4.14 0.70 -8.57
C ALA A 43 -4.52 1.93 -7.74
N ALA A 44 -4.82 3.03 -8.42
CA ALA A 44 -5.51 4.17 -7.87
C ALA A 44 -7.01 4.06 -8.15
N GLY A 45 -7.83 4.28 -7.13
CA GLY A 45 -9.29 4.30 -7.21
C GLY A 45 -9.85 5.66 -6.85
N SER A 46 -10.97 6.03 -7.48
CA SER A 46 -11.77 7.20 -7.12
C SER A 46 -13.25 6.88 -7.22
N LEU A 47 -14.05 7.37 -6.25
CA LEU A 47 -15.51 7.42 -6.34
C LEU A 47 -15.95 8.88 -6.31
N SER A 48 -16.70 9.30 -7.31
CA SER A 48 -17.37 10.60 -7.32
C SER A 48 -18.43 10.67 -6.21
N GLY A 49 -18.92 11.86 -5.91
CA GLY A 49 -19.99 12.06 -4.94
C GLY A 49 -21.21 11.17 -5.24
N GLY A 50 -21.71 10.46 -4.23
CA GLY A 50 -22.78 9.48 -4.39
C GLY A 50 -22.40 8.19 -5.12
N GLY A 51 -21.10 8.00 -5.47
CA GLY A 51 -20.60 6.81 -6.15
C GLY A 51 -20.56 5.58 -5.24
N TRP A 52 -20.58 4.39 -5.84
CA TRP A 52 -20.57 3.12 -5.12
C TRP A 52 -19.99 1.98 -5.96
N ILE A 53 -19.51 0.94 -5.27
CA ILE A 53 -19.22 -0.40 -5.80
C ILE A 53 -20.17 -1.35 -5.07
N ALA A 54 -20.94 -2.15 -5.82
CA ALA A 54 -21.90 -3.10 -5.26
C ALA A 54 -21.22 -4.07 -4.29
N ARG A 55 -22.00 -4.59 -3.33
CA ARG A 55 -21.50 -5.62 -2.42
C ARG A 55 -20.98 -6.81 -3.21
N HIS A 56 -19.78 -7.24 -2.87
CA HIS A 56 -19.07 -8.30 -3.56
C HIS A 56 -18.07 -9.00 -2.64
N LEU A 57 -17.52 -10.07 -3.16
CA LEU A 57 -16.35 -10.76 -2.61
C LEU A 57 -15.39 -11.12 -3.74
N HIS A 58 -14.14 -11.33 -3.41
CA HIS A 58 -13.10 -11.69 -4.38
C HIS A 58 -12.15 -12.77 -3.85
N SER A 59 -11.38 -13.38 -4.77
CA SER A 59 -10.44 -14.46 -4.49
C SER A 59 -8.99 -14.00 -4.29
N PHE A 60 -8.79 -12.72 -4.04
CA PHE A 60 -7.51 -12.09 -3.70
C PHE A 60 -7.63 -11.32 -2.37
N GLU A 61 -6.52 -11.03 -1.72
CA GLU A 61 -6.48 -10.02 -0.65
C GLU A 61 -6.42 -8.63 -1.27
N GLU A 62 -7.15 -7.69 -0.69
CA GLU A 62 -7.09 -6.28 -1.06
C GLU A 62 -6.71 -5.43 0.14
N ALA A 63 -5.67 -4.63 -0.01
CA ALA A 63 -5.31 -3.58 0.95
C ALA A 63 -5.69 -2.23 0.38
N LEU A 64 -6.39 -1.41 1.16
CA LEU A 64 -6.80 -0.06 0.81
C LEU A 64 -6.04 0.96 1.66
N TYR A 65 -5.65 2.09 1.06
CA TYR A 65 -5.14 3.26 1.78
C TYR A 65 -5.81 4.53 1.25
N VAL A 66 -6.53 5.25 2.12
CA VAL A 66 -7.27 6.45 1.72
C VAL A 66 -6.30 7.64 1.61
N LEU A 67 -6.23 8.22 0.40
CA LEU A 67 -5.37 9.36 0.10
C LEU A 67 -6.08 10.69 0.33
N ASP A 68 -7.39 10.76 0.04
CA ASP A 68 -8.17 11.98 0.13
C ASP A 68 -9.67 11.68 0.20
N GLY A 69 -10.45 12.56 0.82
CA GLY A 69 -11.90 12.43 0.97
C GLY A 69 -12.33 11.46 2.07
N ALA A 70 -13.60 11.02 1.99
CA ALA A 70 -14.21 10.09 2.93
C ALA A 70 -14.79 8.87 2.20
N LEU A 71 -14.29 7.68 2.52
CA LEU A 71 -14.70 6.40 1.94
C LEU A 71 -15.56 5.64 2.96
N VAL A 72 -16.77 5.31 2.57
CA VAL A 72 -17.60 4.38 3.34
C VAL A 72 -17.24 2.95 2.92
N LEU A 73 -16.73 2.16 3.87
CA LEU A 73 -16.47 0.73 3.71
C LEU A 73 -17.42 -0.06 4.60
N GLU A 74 -18.28 -0.87 3.99
CA GLU A 74 -18.94 -1.95 4.71
C GLU A 74 -18.13 -3.22 4.51
N ILE A 75 -17.74 -3.86 5.59
CA ILE A 75 -17.02 -5.12 5.60
C ILE A 75 -17.52 -6.00 6.75
N ASP A 76 -17.89 -7.25 6.44
CA ASP A 76 -18.39 -8.24 7.42
C ASP A 76 -19.51 -7.67 8.32
N GLY A 77 -20.42 -6.86 7.75
CA GLY A 77 -21.56 -6.26 8.44
C GLY A 77 -21.25 -5.01 9.28
N HIS A 78 -20.01 -4.54 9.29
CA HIS A 78 -19.61 -3.30 9.95
C HIS A 78 -19.42 -2.19 8.91
N VAL A 79 -19.95 -0.99 9.19
CA VAL A 79 -19.87 0.15 8.27
C VAL A 79 -18.94 1.21 8.85
N HIS A 80 -17.87 1.49 8.15
CA HIS A 80 -16.78 2.39 8.56
C HIS A 80 -16.74 3.65 7.69
N ASP A 81 -16.57 4.82 8.32
CA ASP A 81 -16.19 6.09 7.68
C ASP A 81 -14.67 6.19 7.70
N LEU A 82 -14.02 5.88 6.57
CA LEU A 82 -12.57 5.93 6.40
C LEU A 82 -12.17 7.25 5.75
N ARG A 83 -11.10 7.87 6.25
CA ARG A 83 -10.61 9.16 5.79
C ARG A 83 -9.12 9.09 5.49
N ARG A 84 -8.56 10.17 4.98
CA ARG A 84 -7.12 10.27 4.69
C ARG A 84 -6.25 9.70 5.81
N GLY A 85 -5.35 8.80 5.45
CA GLY A 85 -4.46 8.09 6.37
C GLY A 85 -5.05 6.80 6.96
N ASP A 86 -6.34 6.54 6.71
CA ASP A 86 -6.92 5.25 7.08
C ASP A 86 -6.59 4.18 6.04
N PHE A 87 -6.49 2.96 6.52
CA PHE A 87 -6.24 1.81 5.70
C PHE A 87 -7.17 0.65 6.08
N ALA A 88 -7.37 -0.25 5.16
CA ALA A 88 -8.18 -1.45 5.39
C ALA A 88 -7.56 -2.66 4.70
N LEU A 89 -7.73 -3.83 5.31
CA LEU A 89 -7.50 -5.13 4.70
C LEU A 89 -8.84 -5.78 4.40
N ILE A 90 -9.04 -6.25 3.18
CA ILE A 90 -10.17 -7.07 2.78
C ILE A 90 -9.66 -8.48 2.50
N PRO A 91 -9.86 -9.42 3.45
CA PRO A 91 -9.43 -10.80 3.27
C PRO A 91 -10.16 -11.51 2.14
N ILE A 92 -9.56 -12.56 1.61
CA ILE A 92 -10.16 -13.42 0.57
C ILE A 92 -11.57 -13.87 1.01
N GLY A 93 -12.54 -13.72 0.10
CA GLY A 93 -13.91 -14.19 0.31
C GLY A 93 -14.75 -13.36 1.27
N THR A 94 -14.22 -12.25 1.79
CA THR A 94 -14.96 -11.37 2.70
C THR A 94 -15.88 -10.45 1.90
N ARG A 95 -17.16 -10.44 2.27
CA ARG A 95 -18.16 -9.56 1.65
C ARG A 95 -17.93 -8.13 2.07
N HIS A 96 -17.93 -7.23 1.09
CA HIS A 96 -17.73 -5.81 1.32
C HIS A 96 -18.37 -4.96 0.22
N THR A 97 -18.55 -3.69 0.51
CA THR A 97 -18.98 -2.66 -0.44
C THR A 97 -18.27 -1.36 -0.15
N LEU A 98 -18.02 -0.57 -1.18
CA LEU A 98 -17.45 0.76 -1.07
C LEU A 98 -18.46 1.79 -1.55
N ALA A 99 -18.59 2.90 -0.81
CA ALA A 99 -19.47 3.99 -1.20
C ALA A 99 -18.87 5.35 -0.82
N ASN A 100 -19.33 6.38 -1.50
CA ASN A 100 -19.01 7.76 -1.19
C ASN A 100 -20.30 8.52 -0.85
N GLY A 101 -20.54 8.74 0.43
CA GLY A 101 -21.72 9.46 0.92
C GLY A 101 -21.57 10.99 0.93
N SER A 102 -20.44 11.53 0.45
CA SER A 102 -20.19 12.97 0.35
C SER A 102 -20.45 13.51 -1.06
N ASP A 103 -20.40 14.83 -1.22
CA ASP A 103 -20.49 15.47 -2.55
C ASP A 103 -19.13 15.54 -3.27
N GLU A 104 -18.02 15.44 -2.53
CA GLU A 104 -16.65 15.47 -3.05
C GLU A 104 -16.15 14.07 -3.40
N ALA A 105 -15.24 13.98 -4.36
CA ALA A 105 -14.64 12.69 -4.72
C ALA A 105 -13.74 12.15 -3.59
N VAL A 106 -13.77 10.84 -3.37
CA VAL A 106 -12.80 10.13 -2.54
C VAL A 106 -11.76 9.43 -3.42
N ARG A 107 -10.51 9.37 -2.94
CA ARG A 107 -9.36 8.78 -3.64
C ARG A 107 -8.59 7.83 -2.73
N TRP A 108 -8.21 6.67 -3.25
CA TRP A 108 -7.45 5.67 -2.49
C TRP A 108 -6.48 4.90 -3.37
N LEU A 109 -5.52 4.22 -2.73
CA LEU A 109 -4.73 3.15 -3.33
C LEU A 109 -5.39 1.82 -3.02
N SER A 110 -5.35 0.90 -3.98
CA SER A 110 -5.78 -0.49 -3.84
C SER A 110 -4.63 -1.39 -4.27
N VAL A 111 -4.23 -2.32 -3.39
CA VAL A 111 -3.22 -3.33 -3.67
C VAL A 111 -3.86 -4.70 -3.58
N ASN A 112 -3.79 -5.47 -4.66
CA ASN A 112 -4.42 -6.78 -4.78
C ASN A 112 -3.36 -7.87 -4.91
N THR A 113 -3.50 -8.95 -4.12
CA THR A 113 -2.60 -10.09 -4.14
C THR A 113 -3.38 -11.41 -3.99
N PRO A 114 -3.26 -12.36 -4.95
CA PRO A 114 -2.63 -12.17 -6.26
C PRO A 114 -3.31 -11.08 -7.08
N GLN A 115 -2.64 -10.59 -8.10
CA GLN A 115 -3.21 -9.58 -9.00
C GLN A 115 -4.53 -10.04 -9.61
N ARG A 116 -5.40 -9.10 -9.90
CA ARG A 116 -6.72 -9.35 -10.48
C ARG A 116 -6.61 -10.01 -11.86
N LEU A 117 -7.57 -10.88 -12.15
CA LEU A 117 -7.68 -11.48 -13.47
C LEU A 117 -8.11 -10.43 -14.50
N GLY A 118 -7.40 -10.39 -15.62
CA GLY A 118 -7.79 -9.52 -16.74
C GLY A 118 -9.12 -9.97 -17.35
N PRO A 119 -9.82 -9.07 -18.07
CA PRO A 119 -11.11 -9.34 -18.68
C PRO A 119 -11.07 -10.52 -19.67
N ASP A 120 -9.92 -10.74 -20.29
CA ASP A 120 -9.71 -11.79 -21.29
C ASP A 120 -9.37 -13.17 -20.69
N SER A 121 -9.29 -13.28 -19.37
CA SER A 121 -8.92 -14.54 -18.69
C SER A 121 -9.94 -15.66 -18.86
N GLY A 122 -11.19 -15.34 -19.24
CA GLY A 122 -12.31 -16.28 -19.25
C GLY A 122 -12.73 -16.79 -17.88
N ARG A 123 -12.15 -16.27 -16.81
CA ARG A 123 -12.38 -16.64 -15.40
C ARG A 123 -12.84 -15.41 -14.61
N ARG A 124 -13.45 -15.67 -13.45
CA ARG A 124 -13.88 -14.62 -12.52
C ARG A 124 -13.12 -14.76 -11.21
N ASP A 125 -12.65 -13.65 -10.71
CA ASP A 125 -12.05 -13.50 -9.37
C ASP A 125 -12.92 -12.68 -8.41
N THR A 126 -13.96 -12.02 -8.95
CA THR A 126 -14.87 -11.13 -8.20
C THR A 126 -16.32 -11.51 -8.48
N TYR A 127 -17.11 -11.62 -7.42
CA TYR A 127 -18.51 -12.05 -7.45
C TYR A 127 -19.38 -10.99 -6.77
N TYR A 128 -20.21 -10.33 -7.55
CA TYR A 128 -21.10 -9.25 -7.09
C TYR A 128 -22.46 -9.81 -6.66
N GLU A 129 -23.00 -9.27 -5.57
CA GLU A 129 -24.39 -9.47 -5.20
C GLU A 129 -25.29 -8.62 -6.10
N PRO A 130 -26.47 -9.14 -6.52
CA PRO A 130 -27.36 -8.39 -7.38
C PRO A 130 -28.05 -7.25 -6.60
N GLY A 131 -28.18 -6.12 -7.25
CA GLY A 131 -28.92 -4.96 -6.73
C GLY A 131 -28.07 -3.71 -6.55
N PRO A 132 -28.70 -2.55 -6.54
CA PRO A 132 -28.02 -1.29 -6.31
C PRO A 132 -27.59 -1.14 -4.83
N THR A 133 -26.52 -0.41 -4.59
CA THR A 133 -26.10 -0.03 -3.24
C THR A 133 -26.89 1.21 -2.80
N ASP A 134 -27.52 1.14 -1.64
CA ASP A 134 -28.14 2.32 -1.00
C ASP A 134 -27.05 3.12 -0.26
N VAL A 135 -26.45 4.06 -0.99
CA VAL A 135 -25.36 4.91 -0.48
C VAL A 135 -25.80 5.74 0.72
N ALA A 136 -27.04 6.28 0.69
CA ALA A 136 -27.55 7.12 1.77
C ALA A 136 -27.73 6.32 3.07
N ALA A 137 -28.28 5.10 2.97
CA ALA A 137 -28.41 4.22 4.12
C ALA A 137 -27.03 3.80 4.67
N LEU A 138 -26.07 3.44 3.80
CA LEU A 138 -24.71 3.11 4.25
C LEU A 138 -24.05 4.30 4.95
N ALA A 139 -24.07 5.47 4.33
CA ALA A 139 -23.46 6.67 4.89
C ALA A 139 -24.07 7.07 6.24
N ALA A 140 -25.39 6.90 6.41
CA ALA A 140 -26.09 7.17 7.67
C ALA A 140 -25.68 6.22 8.82
N HIS A 141 -25.17 5.03 8.50
CA HIS A 141 -24.71 4.04 9.47
C HIS A 141 -23.18 4.00 9.62
N ALA A 142 -22.46 4.73 8.77
CA ALA A 142 -21.01 4.75 8.81
C ALA A 142 -20.49 5.44 10.08
N LEU A 143 -19.64 4.74 10.82
CA LEU A 143 -19.02 5.24 12.04
C LEU A 143 -17.52 5.40 11.85
N ARG A 144 -16.99 6.46 12.42
CA ARG A 144 -15.54 6.61 12.52
C ARG A 144 -14.98 5.47 13.37
N PRO A 145 -14.03 4.65 12.88
CA PRO A 145 -13.47 3.57 13.68
C PRO A 145 -12.80 4.08 14.96
N ALA A 146 -13.03 3.39 16.06
CA ALA A 146 -12.34 3.66 17.33
C ALA A 146 -10.96 3.01 17.28
N PHE A 147 -10.01 3.64 16.61
CA PHE A 147 -8.63 3.13 16.49
C PHE A 147 -8.01 2.99 17.88
N GLY A 148 -7.55 1.79 18.19
CA GLY A 148 -7.09 1.40 19.52
C GLY A 148 -8.05 0.45 20.25
N ASP A 149 -9.26 0.25 19.75
CA ASP A 149 -10.15 -0.83 20.20
C ASP A 149 -9.54 -2.19 19.75
N PRO A 150 -9.20 -3.09 20.67
CA PRO A 150 -8.60 -4.38 20.33
C PRO A 150 -9.56 -5.33 19.59
N THR A 151 -10.84 -5.02 19.54
CA THR A 151 -11.83 -5.79 18.78
C THR A 151 -11.99 -5.29 17.35
N LEU A 152 -11.46 -4.11 17.03
CA LEU A 152 -11.48 -3.56 15.68
C LEU A 152 -10.63 -4.43 14.76
N ARG A 153 -11.23 -4.89 13.66
CA ARG A 153 -10.56 -5.74 12.68
C ARG A 153 -10.54 -5.07 11.32
N TRP A 154 -9.48 -5.34 10.58
CA TRP A 154 -9.31 -5.01 9.16
C TRP A 154 -9.34 -3.51 8.81
N VAL A 155 -9.40 -2.62 9.77
CA VAL A 155 -9.29 -1.17 9.55
C VAL A 155 -8.31 -0.55 10.54
N GLY A 156 -7.53 0.40 10.09
CA GLY A 156 -6.52 1.07 10.90
C GLY A 156 -6.29 2.51 10.46
N HIS A 157 -5.47 3.23 11.19
CA HIS A 157 -5.11 4.62 10.93
C HIS A 157 -3.63 4.86 11.09
N TYR A 158 -3.07 5.66 10.23
CA TYR A 158 -1.72 6.21 10.36
C TYR A 158 -1.79 7.75 10.36
N ASP A 159 -1.50 8.34 11.50
CA ASP A 159 -1.57 9.79 11.72
C ASP A 159 -0.41 10.58 11.08
N GLY A 160 0.50 9.89 10.41
CA GLY A 160 1.67 10.49 9.79
C GLY A 160 2.82 10.77 10.76
N THR A 161 2.71 10.34 12.03
CA THR A 161 3.82 10.45 12.99
C THR A 161 4.77 9.27 12.80
N PRO A 162 5.98 9.47 12.24
CA PRO A 162 6.91 8.36 12.09
C PRO A 162 7.33 7.85 13.47
N PRO A 163 7.55 6.54 13.62
CA PRO A 163 8.23 6.03 14.79
C PRO A 163 9.55 6.79 14.92
N GLN A 164 9.88 7.25 16.13
CA GLN A 164 11.11 8.02 16.33
C GLN A 164 12.29 7.19 15.82
N ALA A 165 13.09 7.77 14.91
CA ALA A 165 14.25 7.08 14.32
C ALA A 165 15.25 6.63 15.40
N GLU A 166 15.32 7.33 16.54
CA GLU A 166 16.06 6.91 17.75
C GLU A 166 15.57 5.56 18.30
N ALA A 167 14.29 5.21 18.05
CA ALA A 167 13.77 3.90 18.46
C ALA A 167 14.37 2.73 17.69
N LEU A 168 15.01 3.01 16.55
CA LEU A 168 15.57 2.01 15.63
C LEU A 168 17.10 1.95 15.65
N ARG A 169 17.79 2.77 16.48
CA ARG A 169 19.25 2.70 16.63
C ARG A 169 19.67 1.38 17.25
N LEU A 170 20.62 0.71 16.62
CA LEU A 170 21.12 -0.62 16.98
C LEU A 170 21.90 -0.68 18.29
N ASP A 171 22.35 0.47 18.78
CA ASP A 171 23.28 0.61 19.88
C ASP A 171 22.64 0.85 21.24
N ASP A 172 21.31 0.79 21.37
CA ASP A 172 20.61 0.86 22.66
C ASP A 172 20.27 -0.54 23.21
N PRO A 173 21.08 -1.07 24.16
CA PRO A 173 20.86 -2.40 24.75
C PRO A 173 19.61 -2.47 25.63
N ALA A 174 18.97 -1.36 25.99
CA ALA A 174 17.78 -1.32 26.83
C ALA A 174 16.48 -1.60 26.05
N ARG A 175 16.52 -1.69 24.73
CA ARG A 175 15.33 -1.90 23.89
C ARG A 175 15.10 -3.36 23.59
N GLY A 176 14.19 -3.93 24.35
CA GLY A 176 13.73 -5.30 24.13
C GLY A 176 13.04 -5.52 22.77
N ARG A 177 13.18 -6.74 22.28
CA ARG A 177 12.53 -7.38 21.12
C ARG A 177 12.27 -6.49 19.90
N ARG A 178 13.13 -6.64 18.91
CA ARG A 178 12.96 -6.18 17.55
C ARG A 178 11.85 -6.96 16.84
N PRO A 179 11.09 -6.34 15.92
CA PRO A 179 10.20 -7.10 15.06
C PRO A 179 11.00 -8.17 14.31
N ALA A 180 10.56 -9.42 14.40
CA ALA A 180 11.18 -10.51 13.66
C ALA A 180 11.07 -10.21 12.15
N GLY A 181 12.19 -10.23 11.43
CA GLY A 181 12.24 -10.02 9.99
C GLY A 181 12.94 -8.74 9.53
N MET A 182 13.12 -7.74 10.41
CA MET A 182 13.82 -6.51 10.07
C MET A 182 15.29 -6.47 10.51
N ASP A 183 15.77 -7.48 11.24
CA ASP A 183 17.11 -7.45 11.86
C ASP A 183 18.27 -7.29 10.85
N THR A 184 18.15 -7.89 9.67
CA THR A 184 19.18 -7.78 8.63
C THR A 184 19.09 -6.42 7.91
N ALA A 185 17.88 -5.92 7.72
CA ALA A 185 17.65 -4.62 7.08
C ALA A 185 18.23 -3.48 7.92
N LEU A 186 18.07 -3.50 9.24
CA LEU A 186 18.54 -2.43 10.14
C LEU A 186 20.06 -2.18 10.09
N LEU A 187 20.86 -3.17 9.71
CA LEU A 187 22.31 -2.99 9.54
C LEU A 187 22.68 -2.13 8.32
N ALA A 188 21.87 -2.17 7.28
CA ALA A 188 22.11 -1.45 6.03
C ALA A 188 21.27 -0.16 5.89
N TYR A 189 20.30 0.05 6.76
CA TYR A 189 19.46 1.25 6.77
C TYR A 189 19.97 2.27 7.79
N SER A 190 19.94 3.54 7.42
CA SER A 190 20.21 4.66 8.32
C SER A 190 19.20 5.77 8.07
N GLY A 191 18.73 6.42 9.15
CA GLY A 191 17.76 7.51 9.05
C GLY A 191 16.39 7.10 8.52
N ILE A 192 16.00 5.83 8.68
CA ILE A 192 14.76 5.27 8.14
C ILE A 192 13.84 4.85 9.29
N SER A 193 12.56 5.18 9.15
CA SER A 193 11.49 4.70 10.03
C SER A 193 10.47 3.91 9.21
N VAL A 194 10.06 2.75 9.72
CA VAL A 194 9.03 1.91 9.11
C VAL A 194 7.88 1.71 10.08
N LYS A 195 6.67 1.94 9.63
CA LYS A 195 5.44 1.64 10.37
C LYS A 195 4.62 0.61 9.61
N MET A 196 4.58 -0.64 10.14
CA MET A 196 3.69 -1.67 9.61
C MET A 196 2.23 -1.25 9.78
N LEU A 197 1.47 -1.33 8.71
CA LEU A 197 0.04 -1.06 8.65
C LEU A 197 -0.73 -2.38 8.55
N ILE A 198 -0.39 -3.21 7.57
CA ILE A 198 -1.02 -4.48 7.28
C ILE A 198 0.06 -5.56 7.19
N ASP A 199 -0.07 -6.58 8.03
CA ASP A 199 0.79 -7.75 8.09
C ASP A 199 0.02 -8.96 8.64
N ARG A 200 0.70 -10.03 9.00
CA ARG A 200 0.10 -11.23 9.61
C ARG A 200 -0.60 -10.93 10.94
N VAL A 201 -0.10 -9.98 11.72
CA VAL A 201 -0.72 -9.61 13.00
C VAL A 201 -2.05 -8.89 12.73
N PHE A 202 -2.11 -8.11 11.66
CA PHE A 202 -3.33 -7.44 11.20
C PHE A 202 -4.32 -8.40 10.51
N GLY A 203 -3.87 -9.59 10.12
CA GLY A 203 -4.70 -10.63 9.52
C GLY A 203 -4.44 -10.89 8.03
N ALA A 204 -3.43 -10.26 7.43
CA ALA A 204 -3.04 -10.52 6.04
C ALA A 204 -2.24 -11.83 5.93
N GLU A 205 -2.46 -12.57 4.85
CA GLU A 205 -1.76 -13.82 4.54
C GLU A 205 -0.85 -13.70 3.32
N LEU A 206 -1.20 -12.84 2.35
CA LEU A 206 -0.54 -12.79 1.05
C LEU A 206 0.31 -11.53 0.83
N LEU A 207 0.00 -10.43 1.50
CA LEU A 207 0.69 -9.17 1.32
C LEU A 207 1.12 -8.53 2.65
N THR A 208 2.04 -7.58 2.58
CA THR A 208 2.27 -6.58 3.63
C THR A 208 2.09 -5.19 3.06
N MET A 209 1.67 -4.24 3.90
CA MET A 209 1.64 -2.80 3.59
C MET A 209 2.20 -2.04 4.78
N PHE A 210 3.06 -1.06 4.50
CA PHE A 210 3.65 -0.21 5.54
C PHE A 210 4.00 1.17 4.99
N THR A 211 4.22 2.11 5.89
CA THR A 211 4.79 3.41 5.56
C THR A 211 6.28 3.41 5.85
N VAL A 212 7.02 4.11 5.01
CA VAL A 212 8.44 4.35 5.17
C VAL A 212 8.68 5.84 5.17
N ASP A 213 9.45 6.30 6.14
CA ASP A 213 9.92 7.68 6.25
C ASP A 213 11.45 7.70 6.23
N TYR A 214 12.03 8.51 5.33
CA TYR A 214 13.46 8.80 5.31
C TYR A 214 13.71 10.20 5.85
N GLU A 215 14.49 10.30 6.92
CA GLU A 215 15.07 11.56 7.35
C GLU A 215 16.06 12.09 6.29
N ILE A 216 16.46 13.34 6.41
CA ILE A 216 17.54 13.92 5.58
C ILE A 216 18.80 13.06 5.77
N GLY A 217 19.38 12.59 4.67
CA GLY A 217 20.52 11.67 4.66
C GLY A 217 20.14 10.20 4.90
N GLY A 218 18.84 9.88 5.04
CA GLY A 218 18.38 8.49 5.13
C GLY A 218 18.68 7.72 3.85
N ALA A 219 19.13 6.47 3.99
CA ALA A 219 19.53 5.65 2.84
C ALA A 219 19.29 4.15 3.07
N ALA A 220 18.69 3.49 2.08
CA ALA A 220 18.72 2.05 1.91
C ALA A 220 19.69 1.71 0.78
N GLN A 221 20.75 0.98 1.10
CA GLN A 221 21.75 0.56 0.14
C GLN A 221 21.14 -0.40 -0.91
N ALA A 222 21.82 -0.54 -2.05
CA ALA A 222 21.41 -1.43 -3.12
C ALA A 222 21.23 -2.88 -2.61
N HIS A 223 20.05 -3.44 -2.83
CA HIS A 223 19.67 -4.79 -2.41
C HIS A 223 18.63 -5.39 -3.34
N ASP A 224 18.37 -6.67 -3.22
CA ASP A 224 17.27 -7.39 -3.85
C ASP A 224 16.63 -8.37 -2.87
N HIS A 225 15.51 -8.94 -3.26
CA HIS A 225 14.73 -9.90 -2.46
C HIS A 225 13.83 -10.79 -3.33
N PRO A 226 13.32 -11.93 -2.81
CA PRO A 226 12.52 -12.90 -3.56
C PRO A 226 11.02 -12.60 -3.55
N PHE A 227 10.60 -11.35 -3.46
CA PHE A 227 9.23 -10.89 -3.54
C PHE A 227 9.16 -9.60 -4.34
N GLU A 228 7.96 -9.21 -4.75
CA GLU A 228 7.69 -7.97 -5.45
C GLU A 228 7.40 -6.85 -4.45
N GLU A 229 7.83 -5.63 -4.76
CA GLU A 229 7.50 -4.44 -4.01
C GLU A 229 6.86 -3.38 -4.90
N THR A 230 5.90 -2.66 -4.32
CA THR A 230 5.37 -1.43 -4.90
C THR A 230 5.53 -0.28 -3.93
N TYR A 231 5.81 0.90 -4.48
CA TYR A 231 6.03 2.13 -3.73
C TYR A 231 5.12 3.22 -4.29
N PHE A 232 4.43 3.94 -3.43
CA PHE A 232 3.70 5.15 -3.79
C PHE A 232 4.19 6.30 -2.94
N PHE A 233 4.85 7.27 -3.57
CA PHE A 233 5.43 8.41 -2.88
C PHE A 233 4.35 9.40 -2.43
N LEU A 234 4.31 9.69 -1.12
CA LEU A 234 3.33 10.58 -0.49
C LEU A 234 3.87 11.99 -0.30
N ALA A 235 5.17 12.12 -0.02
CA ALA A 235 5.81 13.40 0.29
C ALA A 235 7.31 13.36 0.04
N GLY A 236 7.90 14.53 -0.21
CA GLY A 236 9.33 14.71 -0.40
C GLY A 236 9.82 14.23 -1.76
N GLU A 237 11.15 14.25 -1.92
CA GLU A 237 11.87 13.83 -3.11
C GLU A 237 13.13 13.06 -2.69
N CYS A 238 13.45 11.96 -3.37
CA CYS A 238 14.67 11.20 -3.15
C CYS A 238 15.29 10.68 -4.46
N GLU A 239 16.59 10.43 -4.42
CA GLU A 239 17.30 9.70 -5.46
C GLU A 239 17.07 8.19 -5.27
N ALA A 240 16.97 7.48 -6.38
CA ALA A 240 16.87 6.02 -6.40
C ALA A 240 17.72 5.45 -7.52
N GLU A 241 18.24 4.24 -7.30
CA GLU A 241 18.85 3.44 -8.34
C GLU A 241 18.08 2.13 -8.45
N LEU A 242 17.56 1.85 -9.65
CA LEU A 242 16.74 0.67 -9.94
C LEU A 242 17.37 -0.10 -11.11
N ASP A 243 17.87 -1.31 -10.85
CA ASP A 243 18.58 -2.14 -11.82
C ASP A 243 19.71 -1.35 -12.55
N GLY A 244 20.44 -0.48 -11.82
CA GLY A 244 21.50 0.36 -12.36
C GLY A 244 21.03 1.62 -13.09
N THR A 245 19.73 1.92 -13.09
CA THR A 245 19.16 3.14 -13.69
C THR A 245 18.83 4.15 -12.59
N PRO A 246 19.39 5.37 -12.65
CA PRO A 246 19.10 6.41 -11.67
C PRO A 246 17.75 7.10 -11.93
N TYR A 247 17.05 7.46 -10.84
CA TYR A 247 15.79 8.20 -10.84
C TYR A 247 15.78 9.24 -9.73
N THR A 248 15.07 10.34 -9.97
CA THR A 248 14.63 11.28 -8.93
C THR A 248 13.13 11.10 -8.74
N LEU A 249 12.73 10.60 -7.58
CA LEU A 249 11.34 10.23 -7.26
C LEU A 249 10.74 11.23 -6.28
N ARG A 250 9.46 11.57 -6.50
CA ARG A 250 8.75 12.57 -5.70
C ARG A 250 7.29 12.18 -5.46
N ALA A 251 6.61 12.93 -4.61
CA ALA A 251 5.18 12.72 -4.33
C ALA A 251 4.35 12.54 -5.60
N GLY A 252 3.56 11.47 -5.64
CA GLY A 252 2.76 11.02 -6.78
C GLY A 252 3.47 10.05 -7.73
N ASP A 253 4.77 9.79 -7.54
CA ASP A 253 5.47 8.76 -8.30
C ASP A 253 5.20 7.37 -7.72
N VAL A 254 5.26 6.38 -8.61
CA VAL A 254 5.05 4.97 -8.35
C VAL A 254 6.28 4.20 -8.81
N VAL A 255 6.75 3.29 -7.98
CA VAL A 255 7.82 2.33 -8.34
C VAL A 255 7.30 0.92 -8.14
N PHE A 256 7.70 0.04 -9.04
CA PHE A 256 7.61 -1.40 -8.90
C PHE A 256 9.00 -1.99 -8.97
N ALA A 257 9.35 -2.81 -7.99
CA ALA A 257 10.54 -3.65 -7.99
C ALA A 257 10.10 -5.12 -8.04
N GLY A 258 10.38 -5.79 -9.16
CA GLY A 258 10.09 -7.21 -9.34
C GLY A 258 11.07 -8.09 -8.56
N VAL A 259 10.74 -9.38 -8.45
CA VAL A 259 11.62 -10.37 -7.80
C VAL A 259 13.04 -10.28 -8.34
N GLY A 260 14.02 -10.09 -7.45
CA GLY A 260 15.44 -9.97 -7.80
C GLY A 260 15.84 -8.66 -8.50
N SER A 261 14.94 -7.67 -8.58
CA SER A 261 15.28 -6.32 -9.04
C SER A 261 16.16 -5.64 -8.01
N VAL A 262 17.33 -5.19 -8.41
CA VAL A 262 18.27 -4.48 -7.52
C VAL A 262 17.80 -3.04 -7.37
N HIS A 263 17.62 -2.58 -6.15
CA HIS A 263 17.18 -1.21 -5.89
C HIS A 263 17.77 -0.63 -4.61
N GLY A 264 17.87 0.70 -4.57
CA GLY A 264 18.32 1.48 -3.44
C GLY A 264 17.71 2.88 -3.48
N PHE A 265 17.50 3.48 -2.30
CA PHE A 265 16.88 4.80 -2.16
C PHE A 265 17.71 5.68 -1.24
N TYR A 266 17.85 6.96 -1.58
CA TYR A 266 18.74 7.90 -0.92
C TYR A 266 18.06 9.26 -0.79
N ASN A 267 17.77 9.69 0.43
CA ASN A 267 17.27 11.05 0.66
C ASN A 267 18.44 12.04 0.70
N THR A 268 18.81 12.54 -0.45
CA THR A 268 19.84 13.59 -0.61
C THR A 268 19.23 15.00 -0.56
N GLY A 269 17.90 15.10 -0.40
CA GLY A 269 17.15 16.35 -0.36
C GLY A 269 17.23 17.09 0.97
N THR A 270 16.37 18.10 1.11
CA THR A 270 16.30 18.99 2.31
C THR A 270 15.05 18.73 3.15
N GLU A 271 14.22 17.78 2.76
CA GLU A 271 12.97 17.44 3.42
C GLU A 271 12.88 15.92 3.65
N ARG A 272 12.03 15.52 4.60
CA ARG A 272 11.70 14.11 4.81
C ARG A 272 10.96 13.56 3.60
N VAL A 273 11.27 12.34 3.23
CA VAL A 273 10.57 11.58 2.18
C VAL A 273 9.68 10.54 2.83
N ARG A 274 8.48 10.36 2.29
CA ARG A 274 7.53 9.35 2.76
C ARG A 274 6.86 8.65 1.59
N TRP A 275 6.68 7.32 1.73
CA TRP A 275 5.87 6.52 0.81
C TRP A 275 5.08 5.43 1.51
N ILE A 276 4.07 4.89 0.81
CA ILE A 276 3.46 3.60 1.11
C ILE A 276 4.24 2.55 0.34
N GLU A 277 4.60 1.48 1.01
CA GLU A 277 5.26 0.33 0.42
C GLU A 277 4.45 -0.93 0.67
N THR A 278 4.44 -1.84 -0.32
CA THR A 278 3.80 -3.14 -0.19
C THR A 278 4.71 -4.23 -0.69
N GLN A 279 4.59 -5.41 -0.13
CA GLN A 279 5.35 -6.60 -0.52
C GLN A 279 4.41 -7.76 -0.80
N ALA A 280 4.67 -8.50 -1.88
CA ALA A 280 3.91 -9.68 -2.27
C ALA A 280 4.80 -10.71 -3.01
N PRO A 281 4.68 -12.03 -2.68
CA PRO A 281 4.00 -12.56 -1.50
C PRO A 281 4.61 -12.04 -0.20
N GLN A 282 3.96 -12.26 0.93
CA GLN A 282 4.52 -11.87 2.23
C GLN A 282 5.95 -12.36 2.39
N PRO A 283 6.90 -11.50 2.80
CA PRO A 283 8.29 -11.90 2.97
C PRO A 283 8.45 -13.08 3.93
N PRO A 284 9.39 -14.00 3.69
CA PRO A 284 9.74 -15.02 4.65
C PRO A 284 10.26 -14.38 5.94
N ALA A 285 10.05 -15.05 7.07
CA ALA A 285 10.35 -14.52 8.41
C ALA A 285 11.85 -14.23 8.65
N ARG A 286 12.73 -14.73 7.79
CA ARG A 286 14.19 -14.58 7.93
C ARG A 286 14.87 -14.54 6.56
N HIS A 287 15.98 -13.78 6.46
CA HIS A 287 16.89 -13.76 5.30
C HIS A 287 16.19 -13.41 3.97
N ALA A 288 15.27 -12.46 4.00
CA ALA A 288 14.54 -12.03 2.82
C ALA A 288 15.36 -11.13 1.89
N TYR A 289 16.34 -10.40 2.43
CA TYR A 289 17.09 -9.39 1.70
C TYR A 289 18.50 -9.87 1.36
N ARG A 290 18.98 -9.52 0.17
CA ARG A 290 20.35 -9.75 -0.29
C ARG A 290 21.02 -8.41 -0.58
N TRP A 291 21.99 -8.03 0.25
CA TRP A 291 22.77 -6.81 0.13
C TRP A 291 23.97 -7.05 -0.78
N LEU A 292 24.08 -6.31 -1.88
CA LEU A 292 25.08 -6.59 -2.91
C LEU A 292 26.52 -6.30 -2.46
N ASP A 293 26.72 -5.19 -1.73
CA ASP A 293 28.03 -4.74 -1.30
C ASP A 293 28.19 -4.64 0.22
N HIS A 294 27.26 -5.22 0.98
CA HIS A 294 27.24 -5.11 2.44
C HIS A 294 28.51 -5.62 3.10
N TRP A 295 29.06 -6.74 2.63
CA TRP A 295 30.29 -7.36 3.15
C TRP A 295 31.53 -6.50 2.93
N LYS A 296 31.62 -5.66 1.90
CA LYS A 296 32.75 -4.77 1.64
C LYS A 296 32.98 -3.75 2.76
N ARG A 297 31.93 -3.42 3.53
CA ARG A 297 32.05 -2.49 4.67
C ARG A 297 32.88 -3.03 5.82
N PHE A 298 33.11 -4.33 5.86
CA PHE A 298 33.93 -5.02 6.88
C PHE A 298 35.34 -5.34 6.40
N GLU A 299 35.70 -5.03 5.14
CA GLU A 299 37.06 -5.21 4.61
C GLU A 299 37.90 -3.95 4.77
N GLU A 300 37.28 -2.79 5.09
CA GLU A 300 37.96 -1.49 5.22
C GLU A 300 38.31 -1.15 6.69
N GLU A 301 38.05 -2.03 7.66
CA GLU A 301 38.52 -1.95 9.06
C GLU A 301 39.70 -2.92 9.29
#